data_723a0ec1cdffdb6cd7098dbc713783fb
#
_entry.id   723a0ec1cdffdb6cd7098dbc713783fb
#
_cell.length_a   1.000
_cell.length_b   1.000
_cell.length_c   1.000
_cell.angle_alpha   90.00
_cell.angle_beta   90.00
_cell.angle_gamma   90.00
#
_symmetry.space_group_name_H-M   'P 1'
#
loop_
_entity.id
_entity.type
_entity.pdbx_description
1 polymer ?
#
loop_
_entity_poly.entity_id
_entity_poly.type
_entity_poly.pdbx_seq_one_letter_code
_entity_poly.pdbx_strand_id
1 'polypeptide(L)'
;MITALWWVVFTLPALVWVRETPAVPVAGGGTLLTRGFRQFAATFREIRTQRPVLLFLGGYLLYIDGVNTVIKMAVDFGRALGLDAAGMLLALVVTQFVAFPAAIVFGRIGERFGARRGIMIGVAVYAALCVFATQLETQRGFMAMAVVVGLVQGGVQSLSRSYLARLIPAEKGGEYFGFYNMLGKFAAILGPTLMGVTALVSGTRYSILSLVLLFGGGLWLLSRVEEPAPEPRA
;
A
#
# COMPACT_ATOMS: atom_id res chain seq x y z
N MET A 1 -7.64 3.06 -27.19
CA MET A 1 -6.58 3.63 -28.05
C MET A 1 -5.86 4.82 -27.39
N ILE A 2 -6.54 5.82 -26.82
CA ILE A 2 -5.91 6.99 -26.16
C ILE A 2 -4.94 6.57 -25.03
N THR A 3 -5.35 5.64 -24.18
CA THR A 3 -4.51 5.13 -23.07
C THR A 3 -3.24 4.44 -23.56
N ALA A 4 -3.31 3.68 -24.65
CA ALA A 4 -2.15 3.02 -25.22
C ALA A 4 -1.15 4.04 -25.81
N LEU A 5 -1.66 5.05 -26.52
CA LEU A 5 -0.84 6.15 -27.04
C LEU A 5 -0.15 6.93 -25.92
N TRP A 6 -0.89 7.23 -24.84
CA TRP A 6 -0.36 7.84 -23.63
C TRP A 6 0.80 7.04 -23.04
N TRP A 7 0.62 5.73 -22.85
CA TRP A 7 1.67 4.85 -22.34
C TRP A 7 2.92 4.88 -23.23
N VAL A 8 2.77 4.79 -24.56
CA VAL A 8 3.90 4.83 -25.49
C VAL A 8 4.66 6.15 -25.36
N VAL A 9 3.95 7.29 -25.38
CA VAL A 9 4.58 8.63 -25.29
C VAL A 9 5.40 8.80 -24.02
N PHE A 10 4.89 8.31 -22.86
CA PHE A 10 5.60 8.45 -21.57
C PHE A 10 6.64 7.35 -21.33
N THR A 11 6.60 6.24 -22.07
CA THR A 11 7.63 5.19 -21.99
C THR A 11 8.87 5.54 -22.82
N LEU A 12 8.71 6.24 -23.95
CA LEU A 12 9.82 6.62 -24.82
C LEU A 12 10.94 7.39 -24.10
N PRO A 13 10.66 8.42 -23.27
CA PRO A 13 11.71 9.10 -22.51
C PRO A 13 12.47 8.17 -21.56
N ALA A 14 11.77 7.22 -20.93
CA ALA A 14 12.41 6.27 -20.04
C ALA A 14 13.37 5.34 -20.79
N LEU A 15 12.99 4.87 -21.98
CA LEU A 15 13.86 4.02 -22.82
C LEU A 15 15.10 4.77 -23.34
N VAL A 16 15.00 6.10 -23.58
CA VAL A 16 16.10 6.89 -24.14
C VAL A 16 17.05 7.39 -23.05
N TRP A 17 16.53 7.83 -21.91
CA TRP A 17 17.31 8.54 -20.88
C TRP A 17 17.70 7.68 -19.67
N VAL A 18 17.00 6.59 -19.40
CA VAL A 18 17.37 5.71 -18.29
C VAL A 18 18.48 4.77 -18.74
N ARG A 19 19.70 5.02 -18.26
CA ARG A 19 20.83 4.09 -18.45
C ARG A 19 20.65 2.93 -17.48
N GLU A 20 20.54 1.72 -18.02
CA GLU A 20 20.55 0.51 -17.21
C GLU A 20 21.96 0.31 -16.64
N THR A 21 22.07 0.20 -15.33
CA THR A 21 23.29 -0.30 -14.68
C THR A 21 23.44 -1.77 -15.06
N PRO A 22 24.61 -2.17 -15.60
CA PRO A 22 24.80 -3.57 -16.00
C PRO A 22 24.51 -4.50 -14.82
N ALA A 23 23.53 -5.38 -14.99
CA ALA A 23 23.23 -6.40 -13.99
C ALA A 23 24.46 -7.28 -13.80
N VAL A 24 24.90 -7.48 -12.56
CA VAL A 24 25.97 -8.43 -12.25
C VAL A 24 25.52 -9.80 -12.74
N PRO A 25 26.30 -10.47 -13.62
CA PRO A 25 25.91 -11.77 -14.15
C PRO A 25 25.74 -12.76 -13.01
N VAL A 26 24.51 -13.21 -12.77
CA VAL A 26 24.28 -14.30 -11.80
C VAL A 26 24.81 -15.59 -12.42
N ALA A 27 25.97 -16.04 -11.97
CA ALA A 27 26.57 -17.30 -12.36
C ALA A 27 25.65 -18.45 -11.92
N GLY A 28 25.13 -19.21 -12.90
CA GLY A 28 24.33 -20.41 -12.60
C GLY A 28 23.54 -20.87 -13.81
N GLY A 29 23.70 -22.15 -14.21
CA GLY A 29 22.90 -22.82 -15.23
C GLY A 29 21.42 -22.92 -14.80
N GLY A 30 20.51 -22.81 -15.76
CA GLY A 30 19.06 -22.95 -15.57
C GLY A 30 18.27 -21.95 -16.40
N THR A 31 16.97 -22.23 -16.60
CA THR A 31 16.05 -21.32 -17.29
C THR A 31 15.82 -20.05 -16.47
N LEU A 32 15.43 -18.95 -17.10
CA LEU A 32 15.12 -17.68 -16.42
C LEU A 32 14.11 -17.86 -15.27
N LEU A 33 13.14 -18.74 -15.43
CA LEU A 33 12.14 -19.05 -14.42
C LEU A 33 12.77 -19.74 -13.19
N THR A 34 13.60 -20.75 -13.38
CA THR A 34 14.24 -21.45 -12.25
C THR A 34 15.23 -20.56 -11.51
N ARG A 35 15.90 -19.66 -12.21
CA ARG A 35 16.75 -18.64 -11.59
C ARG A 35 15.91 -17.66 -10.76
N GLY A 36 14.80 -17.16 -11.31
CA GLY A 36 13.88 -16.28 -10.62
C GLY A 36 13.33 -16.87 -9.32
N PHE A 37 12.86 -18.13 -9.36
CA PHE A 37 12.37 -18.83 -8.17
C PHE A 37 13.48 -19.05 -7.12
N ARG A 38 14.67 -19.42 -7.55
CA ARG A 38 15.81 -19.60 -6.64
C ARG A 38 16.22 -18.28 -5.98
N GLN A 39 16.28 -17.18 -6.75
CA GLN A 39 16.57 -15.85 -6.25
C GLN A 39 15.51 -15.42 -5.23
N PHE A 40 14.24 -15.60 -5.59
CA PHE A 40 13.12 -15.30 -4.70
C PHE A 40 13.22 -16.06 -3.36
N ALA A 41 13.50 -17.37 -3.42
CA ALA A 41 13.66 -18.20 -2.21
C ALA A 41 14.88 -17.77 -1.39
N ALA A 42 15.98 -17.33 -2.02
CA ALA A 42 17.16 -16.81 -1.34
C ALA A 42 16.84 -15.48 -0.64
N THR A 43 16.21 -14.53 -1.34
CA THR A 43 15.78 -13.26 -0.76
C THR A 43 14.80 -13.46 0.41
N PHE A 44 13.82 -14.37 0.27
CA PHE A 44 12.90 -14.70 1.36
C PHE A 44 13.62 -15.26 2.59
N ARG A 45 14.60 -16.15 2.37
CA ARG A 45 15.41 -16.70 3.48
C ARG A 45 16.21 -15.59 4.18
N GLU A 46 16.77 -14.67 3.43
CA GLU A 46 17.50 -13.52 3.96
C GLU A 46 16.57 -12.58 4.76
N ILE A 47 15.41 -12.23 4.20
CA ILE A 47 14.39 -11.41 4.89
C ILE A 47 14.02 -12.01 6.26
N ARG A 48 13.89 -13.35 6.34
CA ARG A 48 13.57 -14.03 7.61
C ARG A 48 14.65 -13.86 8.68
N THR A 49 15.90 -13.60 8.33
CA THR A 49 16.99 -13.35 9.29
C THR A 49 17.04 -11.89 9.74
N GLN A 50 16.48 -10.99 8.93
CA GLN A 50 16.44 -9.54 9.20
C GLN A 50 15.13 -9.16 9.89
N ARG A 51 15.07 -9.27 11.20
CA ARG A 51 13.87 -9.02 12.02
C ARG A 51 13.15 -7.71 11.71
N PRO A 52 13.82 -6.54 11.55
CA PRO A 52 13.13 -5.29 11.21
C PRO A 52 12.41 -5.34 9.86
N VAL A 53 13.07 -5.90 8.84
CA VAL A 53 12.49 -6.03 7.49
C VAL A 53 11.31 -7.00 7.50
N LEU A 54 11.44 -8.14 8.18
CA LEU A 54 10.37 -9.13 8.29
C LEU A 54 9.12 -8.55 8.98
N LEU A 55 9.29 -7.84 10.10
CA LEU A 55 8.21 -7.20 10.83
C LEU A 55 7.54 -6.10 9.99
N PHE A 56 8.34 -5.30 9.28
CA PHE A 56 7.80 -4.28 8.40
C PHE A 56 7.00 -4.89 7.25
N LEU A 57 7.53 -5.88 6.53
CA LEU A 57 6.85 -6.53 5.42
C LEU A 57 5.59 -7.27 5.85
N GLY A 58 5.60 -7.90 7.02
CA GLY A 58 4.40 -8.51 7.63
C GLY A 58 3.34 -7.46 7.96
N GLY A 59 3.73 -6.35 8.58
CA GLY A 59 2.84 -5.22 8.85
C GLY A 59 2.30 -4.61 7.55
N TYR A 60 3.18 -4.41 6.56
CA TYR A 60 2.83 -3.92 5.24
C TYR A 60 1.77 -4.79 4.57
N LEU A 61 1.96 -6.11 4.57
CA LEU A 61 0.99 -7.05 3.99
C LEU A 61 -0.41 -6.83 4.57
N LEU A 62 -0.52 -6.70 5.89
CA LEU A 62 -1.81 -6.53 6.56
C LEU A 62 -2.44 -5.17 6.26
N TYR A 63 -1.73 -4.07 6.51
CA TYR A 63 -2.37 -2.77 6.34
C TYR A 63 -2.59 -2.39 4.87
N ILE A 64 -1.73 -2.81 3.94
CA ILE A 64 -1.93 -2.51 2.52
C ILE A 64 -3.09 -3.31 1.91
N ASP A 65 -3.36 -4.51 2.44
CA ASP A 65 -4.55 -5.27 2.09
C ASP A 65 -5.82 -4.53 2.55
N GLY A 66 -5.83 -4.03 3.78
CA GLY A 66 -6.92 -3.18 4.27
C GLY A 66 -7.11 -1.93 3.39
N VAL A 67 -6.04 -1.21 3.07
CA VAL A 67 -6.08 -0.02 2.20
C VAL A 67 -6.63 -0.35 0.82
N ASN A 68 -6.11 -1.39 0.17
CA ASN A 68 -6.57 -1.83 -1.15
C ASN A 68 -8.04 -2.24 -1.12
N THR A 69 -8.48 -2.89 -0.03
CA THR A 69 -9.87 -3.32 0.13
C THR A 69 -10.81 -2.14 0.31
N VAL A 70 -10.47 -1.16 1.15
CA VAL A 70 -11.25 0.08 1.27
C VAL A 70 -11.47 0.73 -0.08
N ILE A 71 -10.43 0.84 -0.91
CA ILE A 71 -10.51 1.47 -2.24
C ILE A 71 -11.37 0.65 -3.20
N LYS A 72 -11.12 -0.66 -3.28
CA LYS A 72 -11.80 -1.55 -4.25
C LYS A 72 -13.27 -1.77 -3.90
N MET A 73 -13.57 -1.92 -2.61
CA MET A 73 -14.92 -2.20 -2.14
C MET A 73 -15.75 -0.94 -1.87
N ALA A 74 -15.16 0.26 -2.00
CA ALA A 74 -15.86 1.52 -1.74
C ALA A 74 -17.16 1.69 -2.53
N VAL A 75 -17.14 1.36 -3.83
CA VAL A 75 -18.32 1.49 -4.70
C VAL A 75 -19.38 0.45 -4.34
N ASP A 76 -19.00 -0.80 -4.09
CA ASP A 76 -19.95 -1.86 -3.71
C ASP A 76 -20.54 -1.58 -2.33
N PHE A 77 -19.74 -1.08 -1.40
CA PHE A 77 -20.21 -0.63 -0.10
C PHE A 77 -21.21 0.54 -0.21
N GLY A 78 -20.87 1.56 -1.02
CA GLY A 78 -21.78 2.69 -1.26
C GLY A 78 -23.10 2.28 -1.94
N ARG A 79 -23.05 1.34 -2.89
CA ARG A 79 -24.26 0.76 -3.51
C ARG A 79 -25.13 0.03 -2.51
N ALA A 80 -24.54 -0.75 -1.61
CA ALA A 80 -25.28 -1.45 -0.56
C ALA A 80 -25.97 -0.49 0.43
N LEU A 81 -25.46 0.74 0.56
CA LEU A 81 -26.08 1.81 1.33
C LEU A 81 -27.11 2.64 0.53
N GLY A 82 -27.34 2.32 -0.74
CA GLY A 82 -28.30 3.03 -1.61
C GLY A 82 -27.80 4.38 -2.12
N LEU A 83 -26.47 4.63 -2.14
CA LEU A 83 -25.90 5.90 -2.59
C LEU A 83 -25.92 5.99 -4.13
N ASP A 84 -25.96 7.24 -4.64
CA ASP A 84 -25.97 7.52 -6.07
C ASP A 84 -24.65 7.12 -6.76
N ALA A 85 -24.76 6.42 -7.90
CA ALA A 85 -23.62 5.91 -8.64
C ALA A 85 -22.71 7.03 -9.20
N ALA A 86 -23.29 8.13 -9.70
CA ALA A 86 -22.51 9.23 -10.24
C ALA A 86 -21.72 9.92 -9.15
N GLY A 87 -22.31 10.11 -7.98
CA GLY A 87 -21.63 10.68 -6.81
C GLY A 87 -20.53 9.78 -6.27
N MET A 88 -20.68 8.44 -6.33
CA MET A 88 -19.62 7.52 -5.95
C MET A 88 -18.42 7.57 -6.92
N LEU A 89 -18.68 7.62 -8.24
CA LEU A 89 -17.62 7.79 -9.24
C LEU A 89 -16.90 9.12 -9.08
N LEU A 90 -17.63 10.20 -8.82
CA LEU A 90 -17.03 11.50 -8.52
C LEU A 90 -16.12 11.42 -7.28
N ALA A 91 -16.56 10.73 -6.22
CA ALA A 91 -15.76 10.55 -5.01
C ALA A 91 -14.43 9.81 -5.29
N LEU A 92 -14.43 8.78 -6.17
CA LEU A 92 -13.20 8.10 -6.59
C LEU A 92 -12.25 9.05 -7.32
N VAL A 93 -12.77 9.90 -8.21
CA VAL A 93 -11.97 10.90 -8.94
C VAL A 93 -11.38 11.91 -7.95
N VAL A 94 -12.19 12.44 -7.03
CA VAL A 94 -11.75 13.38 -5.98
C VAL A 94 -10.65 12.76 -5.13
N THR A 95 -10.79 11.48 -4.73
CA THR A 95 -9.77 10.75 -3.97
C THR A 95 -8.41 10.80 -4.68
N GLN A 96 -8.38 10.57 -6.00
CA GLN A 96 -7.11 10.57 -6.76
C GLN A 96 -6.50 11.97 -6.87
N PHE A 97 -7.32 12.99 -7.08
CA PHE A 97 -6.84 14.38 -7.11
C PHE A 97 -6.30 14.85 -5.76
N VAL A 98 -6.93 14.43 -4.66
CA VAL A 98 -6.47 14.75 -3.30
C VAL A 98 -5.21 13.96 -2.94
N ALA A 99 -5.10 12.71 -3.37
CA ALA A 99 -3.96 11.84 -3.05
C ALA A 99 -2.64 12.36 -3.62
N PHE A 100 -2.66 13.02 -4.77
CA PHE A 100 -1.44 13.54 -5.40
C PHE A 100 -0.73 14.62 -4.55
N PRO A 101 -1.35 15.76 -4.18
CA PRO A 101 -0.70 16.75 -3.32
C PRO A 101 -0.44 16.21 -1.91
N ALA A 102 -1.32 15.34 -1.39
CA ALA A 102 -1.14 14.71 -0.10
C ALA A 102 0.14 13.86 -0.05
N ALA A 103 0.46 13.11 -1.10
CA ALA A 103 1.69 12.32 -1.15
C ALA A 103 2.95 13.20 -0.99
N ILE A 104 2.96 14.41 -1.57
CA ILE A 104 4.07 15.35 -1.45
C ILE A 104 4.19 15.87 -0.01
N VAL A 105 3.07 16.24 0.60
CA VAL A 105 3.03 16.73 1.99
C VAL A 105 3.49 15.63 2.96
N PHE A 106 2.98 14.41 2.80
CA PHE A 106 3.39 13.27 3.61
C PHE A 106 4.87 12.90 3.42
N GLY A 107 5.42 13.07 2.20
CA GLY A 107 6.86 12.93 1.97
C GLY A 107 7.66 13.82 2.90
N ARG A 108 7.33 15.13 2.96
CA ARG A 108 7.99 16.11 3.85
C ARG A 108 7.76 15.79 5.34
N ILE A 109 6.57 15.35 5.70
CA ILE A 109 6.28 14.92 7.08
C ILE A 109 7.14 13.71 7.46
N GLY A 110 7.29 12.74 6.55
CA GLY A 110 8.12 11.57 6.77
C GLY A 110 9.61 11.87 6.91
N GLU A 111 10.11 12.91 6.23
CA GLU A 111 11.49 13.40 6.40
C GLU A 111 11.68 14.06 7.77
N ARG A 112 10.69 14.81 8.26
CA ARG A 112 10.78 15.58 9.50
C ARG A 112 10.47 14.78 10.76
N PHE A 113 9.48 13.92 10.73
CA PHE A 113 8.94 13.20 11.89
C PHE A 113 9.20 11.68 11.86
N GLY A 114 9.83 11.18 10.80
CA GLY A 114 10.07 9.75 10.57
C GLY A 114 8.97 9.08 9.76
N ALA A 115 9.37 8.27 8.77
CA ALA A 115 8.44 7.59 7.87
C ALA A 115 7.53 6.60 8.60
N ARG A 116 8.05 5.87 9.59
CA ARG A 116 7.30 4.92 10.41
C ARG A 116 6.11 5.58 11.10
N ARG A 117 6.32 6.73 11.77
CA ARG A 117 5.24 7.46 12.45
C ARG A 117 4.19 7.94 11.47
N GLY A 118 4.61 8.45 10.30
CA GLY A 118 3.68 8.86 9.24
C GLY A 118 2.80 7.71 8.75
N ILE A 119 3.38 6.52 8.53
CA ILE A 119 2.64 5.32 8.16
C ILE A 119 1.64 4.93 9.27
N MET A 120 2.09 4.91 10.53
CA MET A 120 1.22 4.56 11.67
C MET A 120 0.02 5.50 11.79
N ILE A 121 0.22 6.81 11.64
CA ILE A 121 -0.86 7.80 11.63
C ILE A 121 -1.83 7.52 10.48
N GLY A 122 -1.33 7.33 9.27
CA GLY A 122 -2.18 7.05 8.11
C GLY A 122 -3.00 5.77 8.27
N VAL A 123 -2.39 4.69 8.77
CA VAL A 123 -3.09 3.42 9.04
C VAL A 123 -4.12 3.56 10.17
N ALA A 124 -3.82 4.32 11.21
CA ALA A 124 -4.78 4.61 12.28
C ALA A 124 -6.00 5.42 11.76
N VAL A 125 -5.77 6.37 10.85
CA VAL A 125 -6.86 7.09 10.17
C VAL A 125 -7.72 6.12 9.36
N TYR A 126 -7.14 5.17 8.63
CA TYR A 126 -7.91 4.14 7.92
C TYR A 126 -8.76 3.29 8.85
N ALA A 127 -8.20 2.86 10.00
CA ALA A 127 -8.97 2.13 11.00
C ALA A 127 -10.17 2.97 11.54
N ALA A 128 -9.94 4.25 11.84
CA ALA A 128 -11.00 5.16 12.26
C ALA A 128 -12.07 5.37 11.17
N LEU A 129 -11.66 5.47 9.89
CA LEU A 129 -12.58 5.55 8.75
C LEU A 129 -13.46 4.32 8.63
N CYS A 130 -12.95 3.11 8.89
CA CYS A 130 -13.76 1.89 8.89
C CYS A 130 -14.84 1.93 9.98
N VAL A 131 -14.55 2.49 11.15
CA VAL A 131 -15.54 2.69 12.21
C VAL A 131 -16.57 3.76 11.79
N PHE A 132 -16.12 4.88 11.25
CA PHE A 132 -17.00 5.94 10.76
C PHE A 132 -17.93 5.47 9.64
N ALA A 133 -17.44 4.61 8.76
CA ALA A 133 -18.19 4.06 7.62
C ALA A 133 -19.46 3.29 8.06
N THR A 134 -19.47 2.72 9.26
CA THR A 134 -20.68 2.04 9.79
C THR A 134 -21.83 3.00 10.08
N GLN A 135 -21.56 4.29 10.24
CA GLN A 135 -22.55 5.35 10.48
C GLN A 135 -22.88 6.15 9.20
N LEU A 136 -22.34 5.72 8.06
CA LEU A 136 -22.48 6.42 6.80
C LEU A 136 -23.91 6.25 6.26
N GLU A 137 -24.59 7.35 5.99
CA GLU A 137 -25.97 7.36 5.45
C GLU A 137 -26.16 8.35 4.29
N THR A 138 -25.20 9.24 4.09
CA THR A 138 -25.38 10.33 3.13
C THR A 138 -24.26 10.36 2.09
N GLN A 139 -24.59 10.81 0.88
CA GLN A 139 -23.64 11.05 -0.20
C GLN A 139 -22.54 12.04 0.21
N ARG A 140 -22.88 13.08 1.03
CA ARG A 140 -21.90 14.04 1.54
C ARG A 140 -20.91 13.39 2.50
N GLY A 141 -21.37 12.50 3.38
CA GLY A 141 -20.51 11.73 4.27
C GLY A 141 -19.55 10.81 3.48
N PHE A 142 -20.04 10.15 2.41
CA PHE A 142 -19.21 9.35 1.53
C PHE A 142 -18.13 10.18 0.84
N MET A 143 -18.49 11.37 0.34
CA MET A 143 -17.52 12.30 -0.26
C MET A 143 -16.47 12.78 0.73
N ALA A 144 -16.87 13.12 1.96
CA ALA A 144 -15.93 13.52 3.02
C ALA A 144 -14.96 12.37 3.35
N MET A 145 -15.47 11.13 3.47
CA MET A 145 -14.64 9.94 3.67
C MET A 145 -13.66 9.74 2.51
N ALA A 146 -14.08 9.91 1.26
CA ALA A 146 -13.24 9.81 0.06
C ALA A 146 -12.10 10.83 0.08
N VAL A 147 -12.35 12.05 0.50
CA VAL A 147 -11.31 13.09 0.68
C VAL A 147 -10.29 12.65 1.72
N VAL A 148 -10.73 12.18 2.89
CA VAL A 148 -9.81 11.73 3.96
C VAL A 148 -9.00 10.51 3.49
N VAL A 149 -9.62 9.55 2.79
CA VAL A 149 -8.90 8.42 2.14
C VAL A 149 -7.83 8.95 1.21
N GLY A 150 -8.16 9.90 0.33
CA GLY A 150 -7.20 10.52 -0.58
C GLY A 150 -6.01 11.14 0.15
N LEU A 151 -6.26 11.87 1.24
CA LEU A 151 -5.21 12.50 2.05
C LEU A 151 -4.20 11.49 2.59
N VAL A 152 -4.65 10.33 3.08
CA VAL A 152 -3.74 9.36 3.70
C VAL A 152 -3.20 8.31 2.74
N GLN A 153 -3.92 7.99 1.66
CA GLN A 153 -3.55 6.95 0.69
C GLN A 153 -2.18 7.18 0.07
N GLY A 154 -1.98 8.35 -0.52
CA GLY A 154 -0.71 8.72 -1.16
C GLY A 154 0.44 8.73 -0.16
N GLY A 155 0.18 9.23 1.05
CA GLY A 155 1.13 9.27 2.16
C GLY A 155 1.56 7.89 2.62
N VAL A 156 0.62 7.01 2.93
CA VAL A 156 0.93 5.64 3.38
C VAL A 156 1.73 4.88 2.34
N GLN A 157 1.36 4.97 1.05
CA GLN A 157 2.07 4.25 -0.02
C GLN A 157 3.48 4.79 -0.27
N SER A 158 3.65 6.12 -0.31
CA SER A 158 4.96 6.75 -0.55
C SER A 158 5.91 6.51 0.62
N LEU A 159 5.44 6.70 1.87
CA LEU A 159 6.24 6.48 3.07
C LEU A 159 6.61 5.01 3.25
N SER A 160 5.73 4.07 2.90
CA SER A 160 6.04 2.63 2.97
C SER A 160 7.22 2.26 2.07
N ARG A 161 7.27 2.80 0.85
CA ARG A 161 8.40 2.59 -0.06
C ARG A 161 9.68 3.24 0.46
N SER A 162 9.59 4.49 0.91
CA SER A 162 10.73 5.21 1.49
C SER A 162 11.27 4.53 2.74
N TYR A 163 10.39 4.00 3.59
CA TYR A 163 10.78 3.29 4.81
C TYR A 163 11.47 1.97 4.49
N LEU A 164 10.94 1.18 3.53
CA LEU A 164 11.62 -0.03 3.07
C LEU A 164 13.02 0.29 2.55
N ALA A 165 13.18 1.33 1.72
CA ALA A 165 14.48 1.73 1.18
C ALA A 165 15.53 2.01 2.25
N ARG A 166 15.11 2.48 3.44
CA ARG A 166 16.00 2.72 4.60
C ARG A 166 16.33 1.46 5.39
N LEU A 167 15.53 0.40 5.27
CA LEU A 167 15.70 -0.85 6.00
C LEU A 167 16.59 -1.86 5.26
N ILE A 168 16.79 -1.68 3.96
CA ILE A 168 17.45 -2.66 3.08
C ILE A 168 18.80 -2.12 2.57
N PRO A 169 19.76 -3.03 2.27
CA PRO A 169 21.00 -2.65 1.60
C PRO A 169 20.72 -2.10 0.19
N ALA A 170 21.37 -1.00 -0.20
CA ALA A 170 21.17 -0.35 -1.49
C ALA A 170 21.43 -1.29 -2.68
N GLU A 171 22.45 -2.15 -2.57
CA GLU A 171 22.87 -3.10 -3.61
C GLU A 171 21.82 -4.17 -3.91
N LYS A 172 20.93 -4.46 -2.95
CA LYS A 172 19.87 -5.47 -3.07
C LYS A 172 18.47 -4.87 -3.28
N GLY A 173 18.40 -3.56 -3.51
CA GLY A 173 17.14 -2.84 -3.65
C GLY A 173 16.16 -3.49 -4.63
N GLY A 174 16.62 -3.91 -5.81
CA GLY A 174 15.78 -4.56 -6.82
C GLY A 174 15.07 -5.82 -6.34
N GLU A 175 15.77 -6.68 -5.57
CA GLU A 175 15.21 -7.93 -5.04
C GLU A 175 14.16 -7.69 -3.97
N TYR A 176 14.48 -6.81 -3.01
CA TYR A 176 13.56 -6.49 -1.91
C TYR A 176 12.33 -5.72 -2.39
N PHE A 177 12.47 -4.78 -3.32
CA PHE A 177 11.32 -4.10 -3.93
C PHE A 177 10.49 -5.04 -4.82
N GLY A 178 11.12 -6.00 -5.48
CA GLY A 178 10.42 -7.07 -6.19
C GLY A 178 9.53 -7.87 -5.24
N PHE A 179 10.08 -8.29 -4.08
CA PHE A 179 9.34 -8.99 -3.04
C PHE A 179 8.21 -8.12 -2.43
N TYR A 180 8.48 -6.87 -2.12
CA TYR A 180 7.51 -5.89 -1.63
C TYR A 180 6.33 -5.71 -2.61
N ASN A 181 6.60 -5.55 -3.89
CA ASN A 181 5.56 -5.39 -4.91
C ASN A 181 4.72 -6.66 -5.06
N MET A 182 5.35 -7.83 -4.95
CA MET A 182 4.64 -9.11 -4.94
C MET A 182 3.71 -9.21 -3.73
N LEU A 183 4.19 -8.91 -2.51
CA LEU A 183 3.36 -8.88 -1.30
C LEU A 183 2.17 -7.96 -1.47
N GLY A 184 2.36 -6.74 -2.03
CA GLY A 184 1.28 -5.80 -2.29
C GLY A 184 0.20 -6.33 -3.24
N LYS A 185 0.54 -7.24 -4.16
CA LYS A 185 -0.43 -7.92 -5.04
C LYS A 185 -1.18 -9.06 -4.32
N PHE A 186 -0.48 -9.85 -3.51
CA PHE A 186 -1.11 -10.89 -2.69
C PHE A 186 -1.97 -10.31 -1.57
N ALA A 187 -1.61 -9.13 -1.07
CA ALA A 187 -2.38 -8.38 -0.09
C ALA A 187 -3.78 -7.93 -0.57
N ALA A 188 -4.23 -8.28 -1.75
CA ALA A 188 -5.57 -7.94 -2.24
C ALA A 188 -6.58 -9.08 -2.04
N ILE A 189 -6.27 -10.07 -1.21
CA ILE A 189 -7.07 -11.28 -1.04
C ILE A 189 -7.74 -11.33 0.34
N LEU A 190 -6.98 -11.06 1.40
CA LEU A 190 -7.46 -11.24 2.78
C LEU A 190 -8.61 -10.28 3.12
N GLY A 191 -8.45 -9.01 2.79
CA GLY A 191 -9.44 -7.98 3.09
C GLY A 191 -10.81 -8.22 2.45
N PRO A 192 -10.90 -8.40 1.11
CA PRO A 192 -12.18 -8.73 0.47
C PRO A 192 -12.79 -10.03 0.99
N THR A 193 -11.96 -11.05 1.28
CA THR A 193 -12.45 -12.31 1.86
C THR A 193 -13.03 -12.09 3.26
N LEU A 194 -12.34 -11.35 4.13
CA LEU A 194 -12.84 -11.02 5.47
C LEU A 194 -14.13 -10.21 5.40
N MET A 195 -14.19 -9.20 4.54
CA MET A 195 -15.43 -8.44 4.33
C MET A 195 -16.57 -9.33 3.81
N GLY A 196 -16.30 -10.20 2.83
CA GLY A 196 -17.31 -11.11 2.27
C GLY A 196 -17.88 -12.06 3.33
N VAL A 197 -17.02 -12.74 4.08
CA VAL A 197 -17.43 -13.65 5.15
C VAL A 197 -18.20 -12.90 6.26
N THR A 198 -17.71 -11.73 6.67
CA THR A 198 -18.37 -10.93 7.70
C THR A 198 -19.73 -10.39 7.22
N ALA A 199 -19.85 -10.06 5.93
CA ALA A 199 -21.11 -9.60 5.35
C ALA A 199 -22.22 -10.66 5.39
N LEU A 200 -21.88 -11.94 5.28
CA LEU A 200 -22.85 -13.05 5.39
C LEU A 200 -23.45 -13.16 6.81
N VAL A 201 -22.70 -12.78 7.84
CA VAL A 201 -23.12 -12.91 9.25
C VAL A 201 -23.71 -11.62 9.79
N SER A 202 -23.06 -10.49 9.54
CA SER A 202 -23.37 -9.19 10.18
C SER A 202 -23.96 -8.16 9.21
N GLY A 203 -24.12 -8.51 7.92
CA GLY A 203 -24.55 -7.60 6.87
C GLY A 203 -23.42 -6.71 6.34
N THR A 204 -23.63 -6.17 5.13
CA THR A 204 -22.62 -5.41 4.40
C THR A 204 -22.12 -4.16 5.14
N ARG A 205 -23.02 -3.49 5.89
CA ARG A 205 -22.68 -2.27 6.64
C ARG A 205 -21.58 -2.49 7.68
N TYR A 206 -21.63 -3.61 8.40
CA TYR A 206 -20.68 -3.93 9.48
C TYR A 206 -19.48 -4.74 8.98
N SER A 207 -19.53 -5.25 7.76
CA SER A 207 -18.42 -6.04 7.19
C SER A 207 -17.10 -5.25 7.11
N ILE A 208 -17.19 -3.92 6.93
CA ILE A 208 -16.01 -3.03 6.88
C ILE A 208 -15.23 -3.02 8.19
N LEU A 209 -15.86 -3.33 9.34
CA LEU A 209 -15.17 -3.42 10.63
C LEU A 209 -14.14 -4.55 10.67
N SER A 210 -14.31 -5.58 9.85
CA SER A 210 -13.32 -6.66 9.76
C SER A 210 -11.93 -6.17 9.33
N LEU A 211 -11.87 -5.06 8.58
CA LEU A 211 -10.62 -4.44 8.15
C LEU A 211 -9.85 -3.80 9.31
N VAL A 212 -10.53 -3.43 10.40
CA VAL A 212 -9.88 -2.90 11.61
C VAL A 212 -8.90 -3.93 12.18
N LEU A 213 -9.19 -5.24 12.03
CA LEU A 213 -8.26 -6.31 12.44
C LEU A 213 -6.96 -6.27 11.62
N LEU A 214 -7.07 -6.02 10.31
CA LEU A 214 -5.90 -5.91 9.43
C LEU A 214 -5.08 -4.66 9.76
N PHE A 215 -5.74 -3.52 9.96
CA PHE A 215 -5.07 -2.29 10.35
C PHE A 215 -4.45 -2.40 11.75
N GLY A 216 -5.16 -2.99 12.71
CA GLY A 216 -4.65 -3.23 14.07
C GLY A 216 -3.43 -4.16 14.09
N GLY A 217 -3.50 -5.28 13.35
CA GLY A 217 -2.37 -6.20 13.19
C GLY A 217 -1.17 -5.52 12.49
N GLY A 218 -1.43 -4.73 11.45
CA GLY A 218 -0.41 -3.94 10.76
C GLY A 218 0.26 -2.92 11.68
N LEU A 219 -0.52 -2.17 12.46
CA LEU A 219 -0.02 -1.21 13.45
C LEU A 219 0.79 -1.89 14.54
N TRP A 220 0.32 -3.03 15.03
CA TRP A 220 1.02 -3.80 16.06
C TRP A 220 2.39 -4.28 15.57
N LEU A 221 2.47 -4.86 14.36
CA LEU A 221 3.74 -5.28 13.78
C LEU A 221 4.66 -4.07 13.54
N LEU A 222 4.13 -2.99 12.99
CA LEU A 222 4.88 -1.77 12.72
C LEU A 222 5.45 -1.14 14.02
N SER A 223 4.71 -1.23 15.14
CA SER A 223 5.17 -0.74 16.44
C SER A 223 6.38 -1.51 16.98
N ARG A 224 6.60 -2.75 16.51
CA ARG A 224 7.73 -3.61 16.91
C ARG A 224 8.96 -3.46 16.00
N VAL A 225 8.88 -2.68 14.91
CA VAL A 225 10.02 -2.42 14.05
C VAL A 225 10.94 -1.40 14.74
N GLU A 226 12.19 -1.75 14.93
CA GLU A 226 13.20 -0.83 15.40
C GLU A 226 13.58 0.14 14.27
N GLU A 227 13.62 1.44 14.55
CA GLU A 227 14.06 2.42 13.54
C GLU A 227 15.58 2.28 13.34
N PRO A 228 16.05 2.18 12.08
CA PRO A 228 17.48 2.28 11.82
C PRO A 228 17.99 3.61 12.36
N ALA A 229 19.20 3.59 12.93
CA ALA A 229 19.84 4.82 13.37
C ALA A 229 19.90 5.83 12.21
N PRO A 230 19.62 7.12 12.44
CA PRO A 230 19.71 8.13 11.40
C PRO A 230 21.12 8.15 10.84
N GLU A 231 21.26 7.97 9.52
CA GLU A 231 22.56 8.18 8.88
C GLU A 231 23.04 9.59 9.16
N PRO A 232 24.32 9.76 9.53
CA PRO A 232 24.89 11.08 9.71
C PRO A 232 24.76 11.83 8.36
N ARG A 233 24.08 12.97 8.40
CA ARG A 233 23.93 13.85 7.23
C ARG A 233 25.34 14.27 6.80
N ALA A 234 25.75 13.82 5.59
CA ALA A 234 26.98 14.29 4.96
C ALA A 234 26.82 15.75 4.51
#